data_1b72f00da0996e86721b8e50080de6ab
#
_entry.id   1b72f00da0996e86721b8e50080de6ab
#
_cell.length_a   1.000
_cell.length_b   1.000
_cell.length_c   1.000
_cell.angle_alpha   90.00
_cell.angle_beta   90.00
_cell.angle_gamma   90.00
#
_symmetry.space_group_name_H-M   'P 1'
#
loop_
_entity.id
_entity.type
_entity.pdbx_description
1 polymer ?
#
loop_
_entity_poly.entity_id
_entity_poly.type
_entity_poly.pdbx_seq_one_letter_code
_entity_poly.pdbx_strand_id
1 'polypeptide(L)'
;DGLAINQQIATTQLKLTAQNAKNVINQMLGMNYGWGGIDGLRDCSAFTKDYFASFGIWLPRNSKAQSQIAQIIDLKGLNNSDKKAKIAKFGVPYATLLYLKGHIMLYTGIIDGKISVTHASWGLKTKNNARALIGRTAITDIEIGSDRKDIATTLLSLVESMNIITSNPKLALTNSYNIKFDNDLLIFPSGKTISYYDKEQNPTIKDMFNLEYPLLMPLNSPLIDAGRIRNELFFGEIYGKNEAEVKANLTEVIWLKNSLNQKLKFSSINGAAQALQRVSDELNILVQNEPNLIIYLQNIGGTFKYRNIAQSTNLSAHSWGIAIDINVANSHYWLWHKEYQNQIPYKIVEIFEKNGF
;
A
#
# COMPACT_ATOMS: atom_id res chain seq x y z
N ASP A 1 30.55 7.23 -32.34
CA ASP A 1 31.31 6.39 -31.41
C ASP A 1 30.39 5.71 -30.48
N GLY A 2 29.93 4.47 -30.83
CA GLY A 2 29.06 3.69 -30.01
C GLY A 2 29.82 3.14 -28.79
N LEU A 3 29.59 3.71 -27.62
CA LEU A 3 29.96 3.06 -26.38
C LEU A 3 29.17 1.75 -26.29
N ALA A 4 29.87 0.62 -26.33
CA ALA A 4 29.28 -0.67 -26.04
C ALA A 4 28.80 -0.66 -24.59
N ILE A 5 27.50 -0.48 -24.39
CA ILE A 5 26.87 -0.56 -23.07
C ILE A 5 26.82 -2.05 -22.73
N ASN A 6 27.77 -2.52 -21.93
CA ASN A 6 27.77 -3.87 -21.35
C ASN A 6 26.74 -3.97 -20.20
N GLN A 7 25.55 -3.41 -20.41
CA GLN A 7 24.44 -3.45 -19.45
C GLN A 7 23.39 -4.44 -19.93
N GLN A 8 22.98 -5.32 -19.04
CA GLN A 8 21.80 -6.16 -19.29
C GLN A 8 20.58 -5.24 -19.39
N ILE A 9 20.07 -5.06 -20.61
CA ILE A 9 18.84 -4.30 -20.86
C ILE A 9 17.67 -5.27 -20.69
N ALA A 10 16.85 -5.07 -19.67
CA ALA A 10 15.59 -5.77 -19.55
C ALA A 10 14.57 -5.14 -20.52
N THR A 11 14.00 -5.94 -21.39
CA THR A 11 12.92 -5.52 -22.32
C THR A 11 11.52 -5.65 -21.68
N THR A 12 11.45 -6.20 -20.49
CA THR A 12 10.23 -6.37 -19.71
C THR A 12 10.45 -5.95 -18.25
N GLN A 13 9.37 -5.70 -17.56
CA GLN A 13 9.36 -5.41 -16.12
C GLN A 13 10.13 -6.48 -15.33
N LEU A 14 11.02 -6.06 -14.46
CA LEU A 14 11.74 -6.96 -13.56
C LEU A 14 10.82 -7.47 -12.44
N LYS A 15 10.98 -8.73 -12.03
CA LYS A 15 10.37 -9.21 -10.79
C LYS A 15 11.11 -8.61 -9.59
N LEU A 16 10.37 -8.14 -8.58
CA LEU A 16 10.96 -7.64 -7.34
C LEU A 16 11.49 -8.82 -6.51
N THR A 17 12.72 -9.20 -6.78
CA THR A 17 13.50 -10.18 -6.03
C THR A 17 14.69 -9.50 -5.37
N ALA A 18 15.24 -10.08 -4.30
CA ALA A 18 16.41 -9.53 -3.64
C ALA A 18 17.60 -9.35 -4.59
N GLN A 19 17.79 -10.27 -5.55
CA GLN A 19 18.88 -10.17 -6.52
C GLN A 19 18.67 -9.03 -7.51
N ASN A 20 17.46 -8.91 -8.10
CA ASN A 20 17.14 -7.82 -9.01
C ASN A 20 17.19 -6.47 -8.31
N ALA A 21 16.70 -6.40 -7.07
CA ALA A 21 16.76 -5.21 -6.24
C ALA A 21 18.21 -4.74 -6.02
N LYS A 22 19.11 -5.65 -5.63
CA LYS A 22 20.54 -5.36 -5.49
C LYS A 22 21.15 -4.86 -6.79
N ASN A 23 20.84 -5.50 -7.92
CA ASN A 23 21.35 -5.11 -9.22
C ASN A 23 20.92 -3.68 -9.61
N VAL A 24 19.65 -3.33 -9.40
CA VAL A 24 19.13 -1.98 -9.66
C VAL A 24 19.78 -0.95 -8.72
N ILE A 25 19.86 -1.26 -7.41
CA ILE A 25 20.52 -0.37 -6.44
C ILE A 25 21.98 -0.14 -6.82
N ASN A 26 22.73 -1.19 -7.18
CA ASN A 26 24.14 -1.08 -7.55
C ASN A 26 24.39 -0.14 -8.73
N GLN A 27 23.44 -0.07 -9.68
CA GLN A 27 23.53 0.88 -10.80
C GLN A 27 23.29 2.33 -10.37
N MET A 28 22.63 2.54 -9.23
CA MET A 28 22.31 3.87 -8.71
C MET A 28 23.30 4.35 -7.63
N LEU A 29 24.09 3.44 -7.04
CA LEU A 29 25.06 3.80 -5.99
C LEU A 29 26.12 4.76 -6.51
N GLY A 30 26.47 5.74 -5.68
CA GLY A 30 27.48 6.76 -5.99
C GLY A 30 27.00 7.86 -6.93
N MET A 31 25.82 7.75 -7.56
CA MET A 31 25.26 8.83 -8.39
C MET A 31 25.02 10.08 -7.56
N ASN A 32 25.42 11.23 -8.09
CA ASN A 32 25.30 12.50 -7.39
C ASN A 32 23.85 12.85 -7.05
N TYR A 33 23.67 13.51 -5.93
CA TYR A 33 22.37 14.03 -5.51
C TYR A 33 21.99 15.25 -6.36
N GLY A 34 20.72 15.27 -6.84
CA GLY A 34 20.16 16.42 -7.56
C GLY A 34 18.82 16.82 -6.97
N TRP A 35 18.76 17.99 -6.34
CA TRP A 35 17.52 18.53 -5.76
C TRP A 35 16.44 18.68 -6.84
N GLY A 36 15.25 18.11 -6.56
CA GLY A 36 14.13 18.21 -7.49
C GLY A 36 14.27 17.39 -8.78
N GLY A 37 15.35 16.62 -8.94
CA GLY A 37 15.63 15.85 -10.17
C GLY A 37 16.28 16.68 -11.26
N ILE A 38 16.96 17.76 -10.92
CA ILE A 38 17.69 18.62 -11.88
C ILE A 38 18.76 17.80 -12.60
N ASP A 39 18.94 18.06 -13.89
CA ASP A 39 19.95 17.45 -14.77
C ASP A 39 19.91 15.91 -14.81
N GLY A 40 18.72 15.28 -14.62
CA GLY A 40 18.59 13.84 -14.59
C GLY A 40 19.14 13.17 -13.33
N LEU A 41 19.60 13.96 -12.37
CA LEU A 41 20.04 13.51 -11.05
C LEU A 41 18.85 13.19 -10.14
N ARG A 42 19.11 12.50 -9.04
CA ARG A 42 18.05 12.03 -8.14
C ARG A 42 18.13 12.68 -6.77
N ASP A 43 17.00 13.17 -6.27
CA ASP A 43 16.76 13.36 -4.84
C ASP A 43 16.23 12.06 -4.22
N CYS A 44 15.93 12.08 -2.92
CA CYS A 44 15.47 10.89 -2.19
C CYS A 44 14.22 10.24 -2.79
N SER A 45 13.23 11.03 -3.18
CA SER A 45 11.97 10.53 -3.74
C SER A 45 12.07 10.18 -5.23
N ALA A 46 12.95 10.82 -6.00
CA ALA A 46 13.25 10.39 -7.35
C ALA A 46 13.97 9.03 -7.35
N PHE A 47 14.93 8.83 -6.42
CA PHE A 47 15.60 7.56 -6.26
C PHE A 47 14.60 6.43 -6.01
N THR A 48 13.74 6.55 -5.02
CA THR A 48 12.75 5.51 -4.70
C THR A 48 11.75 5.30 -5.83
N LYS A 49 11.29 6.37 -6.49
CA LYS A 49 10.39 6.30 -7.64
C LYS A 49 11.02 5.51 -8.80
N ASP A 50 12.26 5.83 -9.18
CA ASP A 50 12.92 5.17 -10.29
C ASP A 50 13.32 3.72 -9.96
N TYR A 51 13.70 3.47 -8.70
CA TYR A 51 13.94 2.12 -8.21
C TYR A 51 12.69 1.23 -8.37
N PHE A 52 11.55 1.67 -7.87
CA PHE A 52 10.30 0.90 -7.96
C PHE A 52 9.76 0.83 -9.39
N ALA A 53 9.99 1.85 -10.22
CA ALA A 53 9.61 1.83 -11.63
C ALA A 53 10.30 0.69 -12.41
N SER A 54 11.51 0.29 -12.03
CA SER A 54 12.21 -0.88 -12.61
C SER A 54 11.45 -2.20 -12.41
N PHE A 55 10.56 -2.23 -11.42
CA PHE A 55 9.70 -3.37 -11.08
C PHE A 55 8.23 -3.14 -11.51
N GLY A 56 7.97 -2.10 -12.31
CA GLY A 56 6.62 -1.73 -12.75
C GLY A 56 5.74 -1.14 -11.66
N ILE A 57 6.33 -0.75 -10.53
CA ILE A 57 5.59 -0.14 -9.41
C ILE A 57 5.75 1.37 -9.51
N TRP A 58 4.61 2.06 -9.70
CA TRP A 58 4.60 3.51 -9.74
C TRP A 58 4.58 4.11 -8.33
N LEU A 59 5.39 5.15 -8.11
CA LEU A 59 5.38 5.95 -6.89
C LEU A 59 5.18 7.44 -7.21
N PRO A 60 4.50 8.20 -6.34
CA PRO A 60 4.40 9.66 -6.44
C PRO A 60 5.78 10.33 -6.45
N ARG A 61 5.84 11.56 -7.00
CA ARG A 61 7.13 12.27 -7.15
C ARG A 61 7.74 12.73 -5.82
N ASN A 62 6.97 13.02 -4.79
CA ASN A 62 7.50 13.58 -3.54
C ASN A 62 7.41 12.62 -2.35
N SER A 63 8.34 12.75 -1.41
CA SER A 63 8.48 11.86 -0.26
C SER A 63 7.25 11.81 0.65
N LYS A 64 6.54 12.93 0.83
CA LYS A 64 5.32 12.95 1.64
C LYS A 64 4.19 12.15 0.98
N ALA A 65 4.01 12.29 -0.33
CA ALA A 65 3.02 11.49 -1.05
C ALA A 65 3.39 10.00 -1.06
N GLN A 66 4.69 9.67 -1.22
CA GLN A 66 5.16 8.29 -1.11
C GLN A 66 4.93 7.68 0.28
N SER A 67 4.99 8.47 1.35
CA SER A 67 4.72 7.98 2.71
C SER A 67 3.23 7.70 2.99
N GLN A 68 2.35 7.96 2.05
CA GLN A 68 0.90 7.82 2.20
C GLN A 68 0.30 6.71 1.34
N ILE A 69 1.15 5.90 0.71
CA ILE A 69 0.72 4.79 -0.16
C ILE A 69 1.08 3.44 0.43
N ALA A 70 0.40 2.40 -0.04
CA ALA A 70 0.57 1.02 0.36
C ALA A 70 0.30 0.78 1.86
N GLN A 71 0.83 -0.29 2.44
CA GLN A 71 0.62 -0.60 3.85
C GLN A 71 1.47 0.31 4.74
N ILE A 72 0.83 1.20 5.47
CA ILE A 72 1.48 2.16 6.35
C ILE A 72 1.52 1.62 7.78
N ILE A 73 2.71 1.67 8.40
CA ILE A 73 2.90 1.38 9.83
C ILE A 73 3.44 2.66 10.47
N ASP A 74 2.67 3.21 11.41
CA ASP A 74 3.05 4.41 12.14
C ASP A 74 4.18 4.11 13.13
N LEU A 75 5.22 4.95 13.09
CA LEU A 75 6.38 4.94 13.98
C LEU A 75 6.52 6.26 14.76
N LYS A 76 5.62 7.21 14.54
CA LYS A 76 5.66 8.52 15.17
C LYS A 76 5.49 8.39 16.68
N GLY A 77 6.31 9.13 17.44
CA GLY A 77 6.26 9.12 18.90
C GLY A 77 6.89 7.89 19.58
N LEU A 78 7.29 6.87 18.82
CA LEU A 78 8.00 5.73 19.38
C LEU A 78 9.46 6.10 19.69
N ASN A 79 10.03 5.49 20.73
CA ASN A 79 11.47 5.54 20.98
C ASN A 79 12.26 4.73 19.95
N ASN A 80 13.57 4.92 19.89
CA ASN A 80 14.41 4.27 18.88
C ASN A 80 14.42 2.73 18.99
N SER A 81 14.32 2.18 20.18
CA SER A 81 14.27 0.73 20.39
C SER A 81 13.01 0.14 19.77
N ASP A 82 11.86 0.75 20.04
CA ASP A 82 10.56 0.30 19.50
C ASP A 82 10.48 0.48 17.99
N LYS A 83 11.05 1.59 17.45
CA LYS A 83 11.17 1.79 15.99
C LYS A 83 12.00 0.67 15.36
N LYS A 84 13.17 0.36 15.91
CA LYS A 84 14.01 -0.75 15.42
C LYS A 84 13.27 -2.09 15.48
N ALA A 85 12.62 -2.39 16.59
CA ALA A 85 11.86 -3.63 16.75
C ALA A 85 10.73 -3.75 15.70
N LYS A 86 9.97 -2.67 15.45
CA LYS A 86 8.93 -2.66 14.42
C LYS A 86 9.51 -2.77 13.01
N ILE A 87 10.57 -2.04 12.69
CA ILE A 87 11.22 -2.12 11.37
C ILE A 87 11.77 -3.53 11.14
N ALA A 88 12.44 -4.12 12.12
CA ALA A 88 12.96 -5.47 12.01
C ALA A 88 11.86 -6.53 11.87
N LYS A 89 10.72 -6.33 12.57
CA LYS A 89 9.60 -7.28 12.57
C LYS A 89 8.78 -7.24 11.30
N PHE A 90 8.49 -6.04 10.78
CA PHE A 90 7.53 -5.84 9.70
C PHE A 90 8.17 -5.36 8.40
N GLY A 91 9.37 -4.80 8.46
CA GLY A 91 10.07 -4.29 7.28
C GLY A 91 10.48 -5.42 6.35
N VAL A 92 10.21 -5.22 5.07
CA VAL A 92 10.60 -6.12 3.98
C VAL A 92 11.78 -5.52 3.26
N PRO A 93 12.96 -6.14 3.30
CA PRO A 93 14.10 -5.64 2.56
C PRO A 93 13.78 -5.42 1.08
N TYR A 94 14.20 -4.28 0.55
CA TYR A 94 13.99 -3.86 -0.85
C TYR A 94 12.55 -3.55 -1.26
N ALA A 95 11.59 -3.66 -0.33
CA ALA A 95 10.18 -3.37 -0.57
C ALA A 95 9.56 -2.44 0.48
N THR A 96 10.33 -1.94 1.44
CA THR A 96 9.83 -1.03 2.48
C THR A 96 10.49 0.34 2.37
N LEU A 97 9.67 1.38 2.35
CA LEU A 97 10.10 2.76 2.48
C LEU A 97 10.06 3.20 3.95
N LEU A 98 11.08 3.94 4.39
CA LEU A 98 11.13 4.60 5.69
C LEU A 98 11.05 6.10 5.46
N TYR A 99 10.01 6.74 6.00
CA TYR A 99 9.77 8.16 5.82
C TYR A 99 10.07 8.96 7.09
N LEU A 100 10.72 10.07 6.89
CA LEU A 100 10.82 11.18 7.84
C LEU A 100 10.49 12.49 7.13
N LYS A 101 10.10 13.52 7.86
CA LYS A 101 9.71 14.80 7.25
C LYS A 101 10.80 15.35 6.31
N GLY A 102 10.48 15.39 5.01
CA GLY A 102 11.37 15.90 3.96
C GLY A 102 12.38 14.89 3.43
N HIS A 103 12.33 13.63 3.84
CA HIS A 103 13.22 12.58 3.31
C HIS A 103 12.54 11.21 3.30
N ILE A 104 12.96 10.35 2.37
CA ILE A 104 12.50 8.97 2.27
C ILE A 104 13.66 8.05 1.90
N MET A 105 13.64 6.84 2.44
CA MET A 105 14.71 5.86 2.31
C MET A 105 14.13 4.50 1.99
N LEU A 106 14.85 3.70 1.21
CA LEU A 106 14.54 2.29 0.97
C LEU A 106 15.22 1.43 2.04
N TYR A 107 14.44 0.65 2.79
CA TYR A 107 14.98 -0.34 3.71
C TYR A 107 15.62 -1.49 2.94
N THR A 108 16.89 -1.78 3.21
CA THR A 108 17.67 -2.80 2.50
C THR A 108 18.00 -4.02 3.35
N GLY A 109 17.54 -4.05 4.60
CA GLY A 109 17.70 -5.19 5.50
C GLY A 109 18.48 -4.87 6.75
N ILE A 110 18.86 -5.93 7.46
CA ILE A 110 19.75 -5.84 8.63
C ILE A 110 21.12 -6.36 8.21
N ILE A 111 22.13 -5.53 8.34
CA ILE A 111 23.53 -5.84 8.03
C ILE A 111 24.33 -5.62 9.31
N ASP A 112 25.08 -6.62 9.75
CA ASP A 112 25.87 -6.61 10.99
C ASP A 112 25.06 -6.13 12.22
N GLY A 113 23.81 -6.59 12.32
CA GLY A 113 22.89 -6.24 13.40
C GLY A 113 22.29 -4.82 13.33
N LYS A 114 22.59 -4.06 12.28
CA LYS A 114 22.13 -2.70 12.07
C LYS A 114 21.11 -2.60 10.94
N ILE A 115 20.12 -1.75 11.11
CA ILE A 115 19.15 -1.45 10.06
C ILE A 115 19.84 -0.66 8.95
N SER A 116 19.89 -1.24 7.76
CA SER A 116 20.49 -0.66 6.56
C SER A 116 19.42 -0.04 5.66
N VAL A 117 19.75 1.14 5.11
CA VAL A 117 18.89 1.87 4.18
C VAL A 117 19.69 2.34 2.96
N THR A 118 19.03 2.38 1.79
CA THR A 118 19.56 3.02 0.60
C THR A 118 18.77 4.29 0.31
N HIS A 119 19.48 5.39 0.07
CA HIS A 119 18.84 6.67 -0.21
C HIS A 119 19.75 7.61 -1.01
N ALA A 120 19.16 8.46 -1.85
CA ALA A 120 19.86 9.64 -2.34
C ALA A 120 19.73 10.74 -1.29
N SER A 121 20.83 11.15 -0.70
CA SER A 121 20.85 12.11 0.41
C SER A 121 21.81 13.26 0.18
N TRP A 122 21.35 14.48 0.46
CA TRP A 122 22.24 15.62 0.48
C TRP A 122 23.18 15.58 1.69
N GLY A 123 22.69 15.18 2.86
CA GLY A 123 23.50 15.05 4.06
C GLY A 123 22.71 15.15 5.35
N LEU A 124 23.41 14.96 6.47
CA LEU A 124 22.86 14.98 7.82
C LEU A 124 22.88 16.41 8.40
N LYS A 125 21.85 16.77 9.16
CA LYS A 125 21.82 18.07 9.85
C LYS A 125 22.79 18.07 11.03
N THR A 126 23.63 19.12 11.11
CA THR A 126 24.52 19.32 12.24
C THR A 126 23.89 20.27 13.28
N LYS A 127 24.44 20.27 14.50
CA LYS A 127 23.95 21.09 15.62
C LYS A 127 24.00 22.60 15.35
N ASN A 128 24.95 23.05 14.52
CA ASN A 128 25.09 24.44 14.09
C ASN A 128 24.27 24.78 12.82
N ASN A 129 23.24 23.94 12.48
CA ASN A 129 22.41 24.08 11.30
C ASN A 129 23.12 23.94 9.94
N ALA A 130 24.37 23.49 9.91
CA ALA A 130 25.07 23.14 8.68
C ALA A 130 24.70 21.71 8.24
N ARG A 131 25.41 21.19 7.23
CA ARG A 131 25.22 19.82 6.71
C ARG A 131 26.53 19.06 6.70
N ALA A 132 26.52 17.86 7.28
CA ALA A 132 27.54 16.84 7.00
C ALA A 132 27.15 16.15 5.68
N LEU A 133 27.88 16.49 4.60
CA LEU A 133 27.50 16.10 3.25
C LEU A 133 27.63 14.59 3.01
N ILE A 134 26.65 14.02 2.32
CA ILE A 134 26.69 12.71 1.66
C ILE A 134 26.75 12.96 0.15
N GLY A 135 25.88 13.81 -0.39
CA GLY A 135 25.87 14.33 -1.75
C GLY A 135 25.58 13.32 -2.85
N ARG A 136 25.12 12.10 -2.50
CA ARG A 136 24.97 10.99 -3.46
C ARG A 136 23.95 9.93 -2.99
N THR A 137 23.66 9.00 -3.87
CA THR A 137 22.98 7.74 -3.51
C THR A 137 23.97 6.84 -2.77
N ALA A 138 23.60 6.42 -1.56
CA ALA A 138 24.45 5.61 -0.68
C ALA A 138 23.61 4.59 0.11
N ILE A 139 24.26 3.51 0.50
CA ILE A 139 23.78 2.59 1.54
C ILE A 139 24.38 3.06 2.85
N THR A 140 23.54 3.26 3.86
CA THR A 140 23.98 3.70 5.19
C THR A 140 23.28 2.90 6.28
N ASP A 141 23.89 2.87 7.47
CA ASP A 141 23.15 2.57 8.68
C ASP A 141 22.12 3.68 8.94
N ILE A 142 20.92 3.35 9.40
CA ILE A 142 19.87 4.32 9.73
C ILE A 142 20.26 5.23 10.92
N GLU A 143 21.23 4.80 11.72
CA GLU A 143 21.82 5.58 12.83
C GLU A 143 23.14 6.25 12.42
N ILE A 144 23.43 6.39 11.13
CA ILE A 144 24.63 7.07 10.62
C ILE A 144 24.85 8.41 11.33
N GLY A 145 26.08 8.67 11.76
CA GLY A 145 26.47 9.86 12.49
C GLY A 145 26.18 9.82 14.00
N SER A 146 25.72 8.70 14.55
CA SER A 146 25.50 8.54 16.00
C SER A 146 26.81 8.67 16.82
N ASP A 147 27.95 8.35 16.21
CA ASP A 147 29.30 8.49 16.76
C ASP A 147 29.86 9.94 16.68
N ARG A 148 29.21 10.79 15.92
CA ARG A 148 29.66 12.19 15.70
C ARG A 148 29.00 13.14 16.68
N LYS A 149 29.84 13.95 17.37
CA LYS A 149 29.38 14.94 18.35
C LYS A 149 28.68 16.14 17.72
N ASP A 150 28.93 16.43 16.43
CA ASP A 150 28.37 17.57 15.70
C ASP A 150 27.02 17.25 15.01
N ILE A 151 26.62 15.99 14.88
CA ILE A 151 25.33 15.62 14.31
C ILE A 151 24.20 15.93 15.30
N ALA A 152 23.12 16.54 14.81
CA ALA A 152 22.01 16.97 15.64
C ALA A 152 21.17 15.77 16.12
N THR A 153 20.86 14.83 15.21
CA THR A 153 20.05 13.65 15.50
C THR A 153 20.22 12.62 14.39
N THR A 154 19.99 11.34 14.69
CA THR A 154 20.04 10.25 13.72
C THR A 154 18.79 10.20 12.84
N LEU A 155 18.88 9.56 11.66
CA LEU A 155 17.73 9.37 10.80
C LEU A 155 16.64 8.54 11.52
N LEU A 156 17.03 7.48 12.24
CA LEU A 156 16.09 6.64 13.00
C LEU A 156 15.18 7.43 13.94
N SER A 157 15.77 8.38 14.69
CA SER A 157 14.99 9.19 15.63
C SER A 157 13.89 9.99 14.94
N LEU A 158 14.12 10.39 13.68
CA LEU A 158 13.23 11.23 12.88
C LEU A 158 12.21 10.42 12.06
N VAL A 159 12.39 9.10 11.90
CA VAL A 159 11.43 8.28 11.13
C VAL A 159 10.05 8.34 11.76
N GLU A 160 9.05 8.69 10.94
CA GLU A 160 7.64 8.83 11.35
C GLU A 160 6.78 7.64 10.89
N SER A 161 7.12 7.03 9.75
CA SER A 161 6.39 5.86 9.25
C SER A 161 7.27 4.94 8.43
N MET A 162 6.80 3.70 8.26
CA MET A 162 7.28 2.82 7.22
C MET A 162 6.11 2.37 6.34
N ASN A 163 6.40 2.21 5.04
CA ASN A 163 5.43 1.84 4.03
C ASN A 163 5.93 0.60 3.30
N ILE A 164 5.16 -0.49 3.35
CA ILE A 164 5.55 -1.76 2.73
C ILE A 164 4.98 -1.80 1.31
N ILE A 165 5.86 -1.65 0.34
CA ILE A 165 5.55 -1.63 -1.09
C ILE A 165 5.93 -3.00 -1.66
N THR A 166 4.98 -3.90 -1.73
CA THR A 166 5.27 -5.26 -2.16
C THR A 166 4.17 -5.81 -3.05
N SER A 167 4.59 -6.52 -4.10
CA SER A 167 3.73 -7.42 -4.86
C SER A 167 3.76 -8.85 -4.31
N ASN A 168 4.38 -9.10 -3.14
CA ASN A 168 4.38 -10.43 -2.54
C ASN A 168 3.07 -10.69 -1.77
N PRO A 169 2.13 -11.46 -2.33
CA PRO A 169 0.83 -11.68 -1.71
C PRO A 169 0.93 -12.36 -0.34
N LYS A 170 1.87 -13.29 -0.14
CA LYS A 170 2.05 -13.98 1.16
C LYS A 170 2.40 -13.00 2.27
N LEU A 171 3.26 -12.02 1.95
CA LEU A 171 3.65 -11.01 2.92
C LEU A 171 2.51 -10.02 3.21
N ALA A 172 1.76 -9.62 2.19
CA ALA A 172 0.56 -8.81 2.37
C ALA A 172 -0.45 -9.51 3.28
N LEU A 173 -0.66 -10.81 3.10
CA LEU A 173 -1.53 -11.63 3.97
C LEU A 173 -1.02 -11.69 5.42
N THR A 174 0.28 -11.89 5.62
CA THR A 174 0.87 -11.89 6.96
C THR A 174 0.63 -10.58 7.69
N ASN A 175 0.86 -9.47 7.00
CA ASN A 175 0.81 -8.14 7.61
C ASN A 175 -0.62 -7.62 7.78
N SER A 176 -1.50 -7.86 6.79
CA SER A 176 -2.85 -7.31 6.80
C SER A 176 -3.84 -8.16 7.60
N TYR A 177 -3.63 -9.48 7.68
CA TYR A 177 -4.58 -10.40 8.30
C TYR A 177 -4.01 -11.17 9.49
N ASN A 178 -2.78 -10.86 9.93
CA ASN A 178 -2.08 -11.58 10.99
C ASN A 178 -1.99 -13.10 10.73
N ILE A 179 -1.89 -13.48 9.46
CA ILE A 179 -1.74 -14.86 9.01
C ILE A 179 -0.27 -15.24 9.06
N LYS A 180 0.04 -16.41 9.58
CA LYS A 180 1.37 -17.00 9.48
C LYS A 180 1.42 -17.96 8.31
N PHE A 181 2.61 -18.15 7.74
CA PHE A 181 2.87 -19.16 6.73
C PHE A 181 3.80 -20.23 7.28
N ASP A 182 3.43 -21.50 7.07
CA ASP A 182 4.33 -22.63 7.15
C ASP A 182 4.37 -23.27 5.75
N ASN A 183 5.47 -23.02 5.03
CA ASN A 183 5.59 -23.34 3.59
C ASN A 183 4.44 -22.72 2.78
N ASP A 184 3.49 -23.53 2.33
CA ASP A 184 2.32 -23.12 1.57
C ASP A 184 1.00 -23.22 2.36
N LEU A 185 1.07 -23.48 3.67
CA LEU A 185 -0.08 -23.47 4.56
C LEU A 185 -0.22 -22.07 5.20
N LEU A 186 -1.40 -21.49 5.06
CA LEU A 186 -1.83 -20.34 5.84
C LEU A 186 -2.29 -20.82 7.21
N ILE A 187 -1.78 -20.21 8.27
CA ILE A 187 -2.21 -20.46 9.64
C ILE A 187 -2.92 -19.19 10.12
N PHE A 188 -4.24 -19.28 10.26
CA PHE A 188 -5.08 -18.19 10.73
C PHE A 188 -4.95 -17.97 12.24
N PRO A 189 -5.32 -16.78 12.77
CA PRO A 189 -5.33 -16.54 14.20
C PRO A 189 -6.20 -17.51 14.99
N SER A 190 -7.22 -18.10 14.37
CA SER A 190 -8.07 -19.17 14.93
C SER A 190 -7.35 -20.50 15.11
N GLY A 191 -6.16 -20.66 14.54
CA GLY A 191 -5.42 -21.92 14.45
C GLY A 191 -5.82 -22.80 13.25
N LYS A 192 -6.85 -22.41 12.48
CA LYS A 192 -7.19 -23.12 11.24
C LYS A 192 -6.10 -22.97 10.20
N THR A 193 -5.87 -24.01 9.41
CA THR A 193 -4.94 -24.01 8.29
C THR A 193 -5.66 -24.17 6.96
N ILE A 194 -5.23 -23.43 5.95
CA ILE A 194 -5.71 -23.55 4.56
C ILE A 194 -4.49 -23.52 3.64
N SER A 195 -4.47 -24.36 2.59
CA SER A 195 -3.41 -24.32 1.59
C SER A 195 -3.52 -23.09 0.71
N TYR A 196 -2.39 -22.42 0.46
CA TYR A 196 -2.31 -21.29 -0.49
C TYR A 196 -2.61 -21.70 -1.93
N TYR A 197 -2.33 -22.96 -2.26
CA TYR A 197 -2.45 -23.55 -3.60
C TYR A 197 -3.52 -24.63 -3.68
N ASP A 198 -4.49 -24.65 -2.76
CA ASP A 198 -5.49 -25.70 -2.73
C ASP A 198 -6.31 -25.73 -4.02
N LYS A 199 -6.06 -26.75 -4.85
CA LYS A 199 -6.71 -26.91 -6.16
C LYS A 199 -8.17 -27.34 -6.07
N GLU A 200 -8.62 -27.80 -4.91
CA GLU A 200 -10.04 -28.06 -4.64
C GLU A 200 -10.83 -26.77 -4.48
N GLN A 201 -10.12 -25.66 -4.24
CA GLN A 201 -10.68 -24.33 -4.18
C GLN A 201 -10.58 -23.64 -5.55
N ASN A 202 -11.67 -23.09 -6.04
CA ASN A 202 -11.70 -22.30 -7.28
C ASN A 202 -12.45 -20.99 -7.04
N PRO A 203 -11.74 -19.85 -6.95
CA PRO A 203 -10.28 -19.70 -7.06
C PRO A 203 -9.50 -20.15 -5.82
N THR A 204 -8.23 -20.49 -6.01
CA THR A 204 -7.31 -20.70 -4.88
C THR A 204 -7.02 -19.36 -4.19
N ILE A 205 -6.48 -19.39 -2.96
CA ILE A 205 -6.04 -18.16 -2.28
C ILE A 205 -4.95 -17.45 -3.10
N LYS A 206 -4.04 -18.22 -3.72
CA LYS A 206 -3.03 -17.69 -4.63
C LYS A 206 -3.63 -16.92 -5.80
N ASP A 207 -4.62 -17.50 -6.48
CA ASP A 207 -5.24 -16.87 -7.65
C ASP A 207 -5.88 -15.54 -7.26
N MET A 208 -6.58 -15.50 -6.13
CA MET A 208 -7.21 -14.29 -5.61
C MET A 208 -6.20 -13.18 -5.29
N PHE A 209 -5.09 -13.50 -4.63
CA PHE A 209 -4.10 -12.49 -4.21
C PHE A 209 -3.00 -12.21 -5.23
N ASN A 210 -2.96 -12.92 -6.35
CA ASN A 210 -2.09 -12.59 -7.48
C ASN A 210 -2.76 -11.62 -8.47
N LEU A 211 -4.02 -11.26 -8.27
CA LEU A 211 -4.65 -10.21 -9.07
C LEU A 211 -4.06 -8.86 -8.67
N GLU A 212 -3.49 -8.19 -9.66
CA GLU A 212 -2.94 -6.85 -9.47
C GLU A 212 -4.03 -5.79 -9.74
N TYR A 213 -4.12 -4.83 -8.85
CA TYR A 213 -4.91 -3.62 -9.03
C TYR A 213 -3.96 -2.44 -9.27
N PRO A 214 -4.08 -1.70 -10.38
CA PRO A 214 -3.22 -0.55 -10.67
C PRO A 214 -3.62 0.65 -9.82
N LEU A 215 -3.02 0.78 -8.64
CA LEU A 215 -3.26 1.88 -7.72
C LEU A 215 -2.83 3.23 -8.33
N LEU A 216 -3.55 4.29 -7.95
CA LEU A 216 -3.25 5.69 -8.27
C LEU A 216 -3.19 5.98 -9.78
N MET A 217 -3.96 5.23 -10.56
CA MET A 217 -4.09 5.41 -12.01
C MET A 217 -5.56 5.29 -12.42
N PRO A 218 -6.10 6.22 -13.26
CA PRO A 218 -7.42 6.02 -13.85
C PRO A 218 -7.44 4.75 -14.69
N LEU A 219 -8.44 3.92 -14.52
CA LEU A 219 -8.65 2.75 -15.37
C LEU A 219 -9.23 3.18 -16.71
N ASN A 220 -8.60 2.75 -17.79
CA ASN A 220 -9.06 2.99 -19.17
C ASN A 220 -9.80 1.79 -19.76
N SER A 221 -9.80 0.67 -19.06
CA SER A 221 -10.48 -0.57 -19.43
C SER A 221 -10.91 -1.32 -18.18
N PRO A 222 -11.90 -2.23 -18.26
CA PRO A 222 -12.28 -3.04 -17.12
C PRO A 222 -11.12 -3.95 -16.70
N LEU A 223 -10.95 -4.11 -15.38
CA LEU A 223 -10.13 -5.20 -14.86
C LEU A 223 -10.80 -6.54 -15.18
N ILE A 224 -10.00 -7.54 -15.55
CA ILE A 224 -10.50 -8.89 -15.81
C ILE A 224 -11.02 -9.45 -14.46
N ASP A 225 -12.33 -9.36 -14.29
CA ASP A 225 -13.15 -10.02 -13.27
C ASP A 225 -12.61 -10.04 -11.82
N ALA A 226 -11.87 -9.00 -11.43
CA ALA A 226 -11.33 -8.87 -10.06
C ALA A 226 -12.42 -9.00 -8.98
N GLY A 227 -13.66 -8.59 -9.32
CA GLY A 227 -14.79 -8.65 -8.40
C GLY A 227 -15.33 -10.06 -8.11
N ARG A 228 -14.99 -11.10 -8.87
CA ARG A 228 -15.56 -12.45 -8.75
C ARG A 228 -14.57 -13.49 -8.25
N ILE A 229 -13.28 -13.21 -8.32
CA ILE A 229 -12.24 -14.11 -7.84
C ILE A 229 -12.13 -13.99 -6.32
N ARG A 230 -12.90 -14.82 -5.59
CA ARG A 230 -12.96 -14.82 -4.11
C ARG A 230 -12.88 -16.24 -3.58
N ASN A 231 -11.95 -16.45 -2.67
CA ASN A 231 -11.89 -17.70 -1.91
C ASN A 231 -12.77 -17.54 -0.65
N GLU A 232 -13.88 -18.24 -0.60
CA GLU A 232 -14.88 -18.11 0.47
C GLU A 232 -14.39 -18.64 1.82
N LEU A 233 -13.55 -19.68 1.81
CA LEU A 233 -12.97 -20.19 3.05
C LEU A 233 -12.07 -19.15 3.69
N PHE A 234 -11.29 -18.42 2.88
CA PHE A 234 -10.45 -17.33 3.36
C PHE A 234 -11.28 -16.21 3.99
N PHE A 235 -12.25 -15.68 3.26
CA PHE A 235 -13.09 -14.58 3.77
C PHE A 235 -13.96 -15.02 4.94
N GLY A 236 -14.47 -16.24 4.91
CA GLY A 236 -15.23 -16.81 6.01
C GLY A 236 -14.42 -16.93 7.30
N GLU A 237 -13.16 -17.31 7.21
CA GLU A 237 -12.28 -17.43 8.36
C GLU A 237 -11.89 -16.06 8.96
N ILE A 238 -11.82 -15.01 8.12
CA ILE A 238 -11.48 -13.66 8.57
C ILE A 238 -12.70 -12.90 9.09
N TYR A 239 -13.82 -12.89 8.35
CA TYR A 239 -14.93 -11.98 8.57
C TYR A 239 -16.20 -12.65 9.13
N GLY A 240 -16.28 -13.96 9.07
CA GLY A 240 -17.41 -14.76 9.55
C GLY A 240 -17.89 -15.79 8.52
N LYS A 241 -18.20 -17.00 8.99
CA LYS A 241 -18.53 -18.17 8.18
C LYS A 241 -20.00 -18.22 7.74
N ASN A 242 -20.83 -17.44 8.38
CA ASN A 242 -22.27 -17.37 8.13
C ASN A 242 -22.80 -15.96 8.45
N GLU A 243 -24.05 -15.72 8.05
CA GLU A 243 -24.68 -14.41 8.22
C GLU A 243 -24.72 -13.93 9.68
N ALA A 244 -24.94 -14.84 10.63
CA ALA A 244 -25.03 -14.49 12.06
C ALA A 244 -23.68 -14.02 12.61
N GLU A 245 -22.59 -14.74 12.27
CA GLU A 245 -21.22 -14.35 12.65
C GLU A 245 -20.82 -13.01 12.03
N VAL A 246 -21.13 -12.79 10.74
CA VAL A 246 -20.84 -11.51 10.10
C VAL A 246 -21.63 -10.39 10.73
N LYS A 247 -22.94 -10.58 11.00
CA LYS A 247 -23.77 -9.56 11.65
C LYS A 247 -23.24 -9.17 13.03
N ALA A 248 -22.72 -10.12 13.80
CA ALA A 248 -22.10 -9.86 15.10
C ALA A 248 -20.84 -8.99 15.01
N ASN A 249 -20.18 -9.00 13.86
CA ASN A 249 -18.96 -8.25 13.58
C ASN A 249 -19.22 -6.89 12.89
N LEU A 250 -20.47 -6.51 12.61
CA LEU A 250 -20.77 -5.23 11.99
C LEU A 250 -20.79 -4.09 13.01
N THR A 251 -20.27 -2.96 12.60
CA THR A 251 -20.33 -1.70 13.33
C THR A 251 -20.89 -0.59 12.45
N GLU A 252 -21.15 0.57 13.04
CA GLU A 252 -21.69 1.73 12.35
C GLU A 252 -20.56 2.62 11.82
N VAL A 253 -20.70 3.06 10.58
CA VAL A 253 -19.88 4.09 9.93
C VAL A 253 -20.80 5.25 9.56
N ILE A 254 -20.37 6.48 9.83
CA ILE A 254 -21.14 7.67 9.46
C ILE A 254 -20.65 8.18 8.10
N TRP A 255 -21.46 8.01 7.09
CA TRP A 255 -21.15 8.44 5.74
C TRP A 255 -21.45 9.92 5.54
N LEU A 256 -20.44 10.70 5.16
CA LEU A 256 -20.50 12.14 4.87
C LEU A 256 -21.24 12.92 5.98
N LYS A 257 -20.69 12.91 7.16
CA LYS A 257 -21.30 13.44 8.41
C LYS A 257 -21.92 14.82 8.27
N ASN A 258 -21.25 15.74 7.54
CA ASN A 258 -21.70 17.13 7.40
C ASN A 258 -22.65 17.36 6.21
N SER A 259 -22.84 16.35 5.36
CA SER A 259 -23.65 16.49 4.13
C SER A 259 -24.83 15.52 4.13
N LEU A 260 -24.60 14.21 4.18
CA LEU A 260 -25.63 13.17 4.13
C LEU A 260 -25.96 12.60 5.50
N ASN A 261 -25.00 12.52 6.39
CA ASN A 261 -25.09 11.96 7.74
C ASN A 261 -25.76 10.56 7.77
N GLN A 262 -25.42 9.72 6.78
CA GLN A 262 -26.05 8.42 6.62
C GLN A 262 -25.31 7.36 7.45
N LYS A 263 -26.07 6.52 8.16
CA LYS A 263 -25.52 5.39 8.93
C LYS A 263 -25.38 4.16 8.04
N LEU A 264 -24.16 3.60 7.97
CA LEU A 264 -23.85 2.41 7.22
C LEU A 264 -23.35 1.31 8.15
N LYS A 265 -23.72 0.06 7.88
CA LYS A 265 -23.18 -1.11 8.60
C LYS A 265 -21.99 -1.67 7.85
N PHE A 266 -20.84 -1.78 8.51
CA PHE A 266 -19.60 -2.26 7.91
C PHE A 266 -18.83 -3.17 8.87
N SER A 267 -17.98 -4.05 8.37
CA SER A 267 -17.22 -4.98 9.22
C SER A 267 -16.23 -4.23 10.13
N SER A 268 -16.26 -4.53 11.42
CA SER A 268 -15.27 -4.04 12.38
C SER A 268 -13.95 -4.81 12.30
N ILE A 269 -13.96 -5.95 11.62
CA ILE A 269 -12.81 -6.85 11.51
C ILE A 269 -11.75 -6.22 10.61
N ASN A 270 -10.49 -6.43 10.99
CA ASN A 270 -9.31 -6.02 10.23
C ASN A 270 -9.28 -4.52 9.85
N GLY A 271 -9.93 -3.66 10.63
CA GLY A 271 -9.92 -2.21 10.40
C GLY A 271 -10.79 -1.72 9.24
N ALA A 272 -11.66 -2.58 8.68
CA ALA A 272 -12.46 -2.23 7.50
C ALA A 272 -13.39 -1.03 7.75
N ALA A 273 -14.14 -1.01 8.86
CA ALA A 273 -15.00 0.12 9.20
C ALA A 273 -14.21 1.41 9.45
N GLN A 274 -13.06 1.32 10.09
CA GLN A 274 -12.16 2.46 10.31
C GLN A 274 -11.61 3.02 8.98
N ALA A 275 -11.30 2.15 8.03
CA ALA A 275 -10.89 2.56 6.68
C ALA A 275 -12.02 3.30 5.97
N LEU A 276 -13.24 2.75 5.97
CA LEU A 276 -14.40 3.41 5.37
C LEU A 276 -14.75 4.73 6.06
N GLN A 277 -14.58 4.84 7.39
CA GLN A 277 -14.78 6.11 8.08
C GLN A 277 -13.77 7.18 7.63
N ARG A 278 -12.47 6.83 7.47
CA ARG A 278 -11.47 7.76 6.93
C ARG A 278 -11.81 8.21 5.51
N VAL A 279 -12.23 7.27 4.65
CA VAL A 279 -12.75 7.61 3.31
C VAL A 279 -13.88 8.62 3.41
N SER A 280 -14.86 8.36 4.25
CA SER A 280 -16.01 9.25 4.45
C SER A 280 -15.59 10.65 4.93
N ASP A 281 -14.66 10.73 5.87
CA ASP A 281 -14.17 11.99 6.43
C ASP A 281 -13.42 12.82 5.37
N GLU A 282 -12.56 12.19 4.56
CA GLU A 282 -11.85 12.86 3.45
C GLU A 282 -12.80 13.28 2.33
N LEU A 283 -13.76 12.42 1.95
CA LEU A 283 -14.79 12.77 0.97
C LEU A 283 -15.70 13.91 1.44
N ASN A 284 -15.97 13.97 2.75
CA ASN A 284 -16.74 15.07 3.33
C ASN A 284 -16.03 16.42 3.18
N ILE A 285 -14.70 16.45 3.35
CA ILE A 285 -13.86 17.62 3.09
C ILE A 285 -13.87 17.95 1.58
N LEU A 286 -13.72 16.93 0.72
CA LEU A 286 -13.75 17.11 -0.73
C LEU A 286 -15.06 17.76 -1.19
N VAL A 287 -16.21 17.27 -0.70
CA VAL A 287 -17.54 17.80 -1.06
C VAL A 287 -17.76 19.21 -0.51
N GLN A 288 -17.19 19.57 0.64
CA GLN A 288 -17.23 20.95 1.13
C GLN A 288 -16.51 21.93 0.19
N ASN A 289 -15.41 21.49 -0.42
CA ASN A 289 -14.64 22.29 -1.37
C ASN A 289 -15.23 22.25 -2.81
N GLU A 290 -15.84 21.13 -3.17
CA GLU A 290 -16.43 20.90 -4.50
C GLU A 290 -17.84 20.29 -4.35
N PRO A 291 -18.87 21.09 -4.05
CA PRO A 291 -20.21 20.60 -3.72
C PRO A 291 -20.89 19.79 -4.83
N ASN A 292 -20.53 20.01 -6.08
CA ASN A 292 -21.04 19.26 -7.22
C ASN A 292 -20.69 17.76 -7.20
N LEU A 293 -19.68 17.37 -6.44
CA LEU A 293 -19.27 15.96 -6.33
C LEU A 293 -20.23 15.12 -5.47
N ILE A 294 -21.12 15.74 -4.70
CA ILE A 294 -22.09 15.01 -3.86
C ILE A 294 -22.97 14.05 -4.67
N ILE A 295 -23.23 14.36 -5.93
CA ILE A 295 -24.08 13.54 -6.81
C ILE A 295 -23.50 12.13 -7.00
N TYR A 296 -22.20 11.95 -6.90
CA TYR A 296 -21.52 10.64 -7.03
C TYR A 296 -21.50 9.86 -5.71
N LEU A 297 -21.82 10.48 -4.58
CA LEU A 297 -21.67 9.94 -3.24
C LEU A 297 -23.01 9.75 -2.52
N GLN A 298 -24.09 10.29 -3.05
CA GLN A 298 -25.47 10.05 -2.60
C GLN A 298 -26.05 8.78 -3.25
N ASN A 299 -27.17 8.28 -2.75
CA ASN A 299 -27.86 7.10 -3.28
C ASN A 299 -26.96 5.84 -3.28
N ILE A 300 -26.38 5.57 -2.12
CA ILE A 300 -25.53 4.37 -1.92
C ILE A 300 -26.39 3.13 -2.19
N GLY A 301 -25.89 2.22 -3.02
CA GLY A 301 -26.53 0.94 -3.33
C GLY A 301 -26.49 -0.08 -2.20
N GLY A 302 -25.60 0.13 -1.20
CA GLY A 302 -25.53 -0.67 0.01
C GLY A 302 -24.10 -1.01 0.44
N THR A 303 -23.99 -1.53 1.68
CA THR A 303 -22.73 -2.02 2.27
C THR A 303 -22.83 -3.48 2.67
N PHE A 304 -23.76 -3.85 3.56
CA PHE A 304 -23.97 -5.21 4.01
C PHE A 304 -25.24 -5.80 3.44
N LYS A 305 -25.10 -6.93 2.73
CA LYS A 305 -26.22 -7.80 2.33
C LYS A 305 -25.70 -9.20 2.12
N TYR A 306 -26.14 -10.15 2.92
CA TYR A 306 -25.74 -11.55 2.80
C TYR A 306 -26.44 -12.18 1.59
N ARG A 307 -25.68 -12.36 0.50
CA ARG A 307 -26.17 -12.86 -0.79
C ARG A 307 -25.04 -13.37 -1.68
N ASN A 308 -25.36 -14.20 -2.62
CA ASN A 308 -24.44 -14.58 -3.68
C ASN A 308 -24.26 -13.45 -4.71
N ILE A 309 -23.17 -13.52 -5.45
CA ILE A 309 -22.95 -12.71 -6.65
C ILE A 309 -24.02 -13.12 -7.69
N ALA A 310 -24.54 -12.15 -8.43
CA ALA A 310 -25.52 -12.44 -9.49
C ALA A 310 -24.97 -13.49 -10.48
N GLN A 311 -25.77 -14.51 -10.76
CA GLN A 311 -25.44 -15.63 -11.63
C GLN A 311 -24.25 -16.50 -11.16
N SER A 312 -23.98 -16.54 -9.86
CA SER A 312 -22.89 -17.31 -9.25
C SER A 312 -23.37 -17.97 -7.96
N THR A 313 -22.71 -19.07 -7.57
CA THR A 313 -22.87 -19.68 -6.24
C THR A 313 -22.00 -19.03 -5.18
N ASN A 314 -21.06 -18.19 -5.57
CA ASN A 314 -20.10 -17.56 -4.66
C ASN A 314 -20.70 -16.34 -3.92
N LEU A 315 -20.34 -16.20 -2.66
CA LEU A 315 -20.76 -15.05 -1.83
C LEU A 315 -20.21 -13.73 -2.35
N SER A 316 -21.04 -12.69 -2.31
CA SER A 316 -20.63 -11.32 -2.60
C SER A 316 -19.75 -10.74 -1.47
N ALA A 317 -18.86 -9.80 -1.75
CA ALA A 317 -18.11 -9.06 -0.74
C ALA A 317 -19.03 -8.31 0.25
N HIS A 318 -20.23 -7.93 -0.19
CA HIS A 318 -21.26 -7.39 0.67
C HIS A 318 -21.71 -8.36 1.77
N SER A 319 -21.59 -9.68 1.53
CA SER A 319 -21.93 -10.70 2.54
C SER A 319 -21.05 -10.64 3.77
N TRP A 320 -19.85 -10.15 3.65
CA TRP A 320 -18.91 -9.93 4.77
C TRP A 320 -18.90 -8.49 5.30
N GLY A 321 -19.70 -7.59 4.70
CA GLY A 321 -19.75 -6.19 5.09
C GLY A 321 -18.43 -5.43 4.82
N ILE A 322 -17.73 -5.77 3.75
CA ILE A 322 -16.43 -5.20 3.35
C ILE A 322 -16.47 -4.50 1.98
N ALA A 323 -17.66 -4.26 1.44
CA ALA A 323 -17.84 -3.56 0.18
C ALA A 323 -18.89 -2.45 0.32
N ILE A 324 -18.77 -1.43 -0.51
CA ILE A 324 -19.75 -0.35 -0.63
C ILE A 324 -20.02 -0.08 -2.11
N ASP A 325 -21.28 -0.02 -2.49
CA ASP A 325 -21.74 0.44 -3.80
C ASP A 325 -22.07 1.93 -3.71
N ILE A 326 -21.16 2.80 -4.19
CA ILE A 326 -21.44 4.23 -4.32
C ILE A 326 -22.21 4.47 -5.61
N ASN A 327 -23.19 5.31 -5.57
CA ASN A 327 -24.06 5.79 -6.68
C ASN A 327 -24.14 4.89 -7.93
N VAL A 328 -25.02 3.90 -7.90
CA VAL A 328 -25.19 2.88 -8.97
C VAL A 328 -25.48 3.52 -10.34
N ALA A 329 -26.17 4.65 -10.37
CA ALA A 329 -26.53 5.32 -11.62
C ALA A 329 -25.33 5.86 -12.39
N ASN A 330 -24.23 6.21 -11.71
CA ASN A 330 -23.02 6.76 -12.33
C ASN A 330 -21.86 5.74 -12.40
N SER A 331 -22.04 4.51 -11.90
CA SER A 331 -20.99 3.51 -11.85
C SER A 331 -20.92 2.60 -13.08
N HIS A 332 -21.83 2.74 -14.03
CA HIS A 332 -21.90 1.96 -15.28
C HIS A 332 -21.71 0.46 -15.05
N TYR A 333 -22.66 -0.16 -14.37
CA TYR A 333 -22.59 -1.59 -14.04
C TYR A 333 -22.40 -2.45 -15.30
N TRP A 334 -21.33 -3.24 -15.37
CA TRP A 334 -20.89 -3.99 -16.54
C TRP A 334 -21.97 -4.89 -17.16
N LEU A 335 -22.90 -5.41 -16.36
CA LEU A 335 -23.98 -6.29 -16.87
C LEU A 335 -24.97 -5.54 -17.78
N TRP A 336 -25.09 -4.22 -17.61
CA TRP A 336 -26.03 -3.39 -18.36
C TRP A 336 -25.37 -2.62 -19.50
N HIS A 337 -24.03 -2.59 -19.55
CA HIS A 337 -23.25 -1.84 -20.52
C HIS A 337 -22.28 -2.76 -21.27
N LYS A 338 -22.30 -2.70 -22.61
CA LYS A 338 -21.41 -3.53 -23.45
C LYS A 338 -19.96 -3.03 -23.44
N GLU A 339 -19.79 -1.74 -23.22
CA GLU A 339 -18.48 -1.08 -23.20
C GLU A 339 -18.17 -0.56 -21.80
N TYR A 340 -16.88 -0.55 -21.45
CA TYR A 340 -16.44 0.05 -20.20
C TYR A 340 -16.67 1.55 -20.22
N GLN A 341 -17.42 2.02 -19.23
CA GLN A 341 -17.62 3.44 -18.94
C GLN A 341 -17.49 3.66 -17.44
N ASN A 342 -16.91 4.78 -17.05
CA ASN A 342 -16.81 5.18 -15.66
C ASN A 342 -17.00 6.69 -15.54
N GLN A 343 -18.07 7.12 -14.88
CA GLN A 343 -18.36 8.54 -14.63
C GLN A 343 -17.92 9.00 -13.23
N ILE A 344 -17.50 8.07 -12.36
CA ILE A 344 -17.02 8.45 -11.03
C ILE A 344 -15.66 9.17 -11.17
N PRO A 345 -15.55 10.43 -10.74
CA PRO A 345 -14.29 11.18 -10.83
C PRO A 345 -13.16 10.48 -10.09
N TYR A 346 -11.99 10.40 -10.72
CA TYR A 346 -10.85 9.68 -10.17
C TYR A 346 -10.42 10.18 -8.79
N LYS A 347 -10.55 11.47 -8.47
CA LYS A 347 -10.27 12.02 -7.13
C LYS A 347 -11.09 11.37 -6.01
N ILE A 348 -12.30 10.83 -6.32
CA ILE A 348 -13.08 10.02 -5.37
C ILE A 348 -12.42 8.66 -5.21
N VAL A 349 -12.08 7.99 -6.31
CA VAL A 349 -11.40 6.69 -6.31
C VAL A 349 -10.06 6.78 -5.56
N GLU A 350 -9.28 7.82 -5.81
CA GLU A 350 -8.00 8.08 -5.13
C GLU A 350 -8.13 8.13 -3.60
N ILE A 351 -9.23 8.68 -3.06
CA ILE A 351 -9.48 8.72 -1.62
C ILE A 351 -9.74 7.30 -1.09
N PHE A 352 -10.48 6.47 -1.82
CA PHE A 352 -10.67 5.07 -1.45
C PHE A 352 -9.33 4.31 -1.44
N GLU A 353 -8.56 4.42 -2.53
CA GLU A 353 -7.26 3.75 -2.67
C GLU A 353 -6.26 4.14 -1.56
N LYS A 354 -6.19 5.42 -1.22
CA LYS A 354 -5.33 5.93 -0.11
C LYS A 354 -5.69 5.34 1.24
N ASN A 355 -6.95 4.95 1.43
CA ASN A 355 -7.46 4.41 2.67
C ASN A 355 -7.55 2.88 2.69
N GLY A 356 -7.05 2.21 1.65
CA GLY A 356 -6.91 0.76 1.60
C GLY A 356 -8.11 0.01 1.03
N PHE A 357 -8.89 0.68 0.17
CA PHE A 357 -9.97 0.06 -0.61
C PHE A 357 -9.53 -0.27 -2.00
#